data_3e4f1be593cd79dd734765989695c743
#
_entry.id   3e4f1be593cd79dd734765989695c743
#
_cell.length_a   1.000
_cell.length_b   1.000
_cell.length_c   1.000
_cell.angle_alpha   90.00
_cell.angle_beta   90.00
_cell.angle_gamma   90.00
#
_symmetry.space_group_name_H-M   'P 1'
#
loop_
_entity.id
_entity.type
_entity.pdbx_description
1 polymer ?
#
loop_
_entity_poly.entity_id
_entity_poly.type
_entity_poly.pdbx_seq_one_letter_code
_entity_poly.pdbx_strand_id
1 'polypeptide(L)'
;MHSRRLTSRSLPHLSGLVVTVAALAALAGCAVGPDYRKPNVPNAERFLGQRYVEQRGGASRADLEVWWEGFGDPQLTRFVRLALDQNLDLAAASARVTQAGAGLRFATAALLPSGGVSAQAAKQYQSVETPLGRVLNATPNFDRHGSLYEADLTASWEIDIFGGLRREREASQAEYQASEAGLAATRVEVVAQAADTYVTIRGLQARLSIARQQVDTQQKLVSTVRLLYAKGLAAALEVQQAEGALAQVEATIPELESGLDAALNAMDVLLGSPPGTYRAELADIKAIPAAPRIEATGTPADLLRRRPDLIVAERRLAASNARIGAAIAEYYPKVSLSGLLGSATTVASGSLFSAGANQAAGVAGLRWRLFDFGRIGAQIDQAKGQEAEALAGYRLAVLHASEDVENAFTALVKREEQTNTLERGELALRKARNSSFAAYEKGVVRLIEVLLADENLLKTSDAKARAEAQSARAAIAAFKALGGGWQAPAPGGTVL
;
A
#
# COMPACT_ATOMS: atom_id res chain seq x y z
N MET A 1 -24.63 51.26 72.54
CA MET A 1 -23.59 50.45 71.90
C MET A 1 -24.18 49.11 71.44
N HIS A 2 -24.58 49.01 70.19
CA HIS A 2 -25.18 47.79 69.64
C HIS A 2 -24.15 47.10 68.71
N SER A 3 -23.64 45.94 69.10
CA SER A 3 -22.82 45.10 68.31
C SER A 3 -23.68 44.15 67.44
N ARG A 4 -23.68 44.32 66.07
CA ARG A 4 -24.29 43.42 65.14
C ARG A 4 -23.35 42.26 64.91
N ARG A 5 -23.79 41.05 65.25
CA ARG A 5 -23.14 39.78 64.80
C ARG A 5 -23.53 39.50 63.37
N LEU A 6 -22.53 39.40 62.48
CA LEU A 6 -22.69 38.90 61.15
C LEU A 6 -22.63 37.34 61.19
N THR A 7 -23.75 36.72 60.88
CA THR A 7 -23.82 35.28 60.69
C THR A 7 -23.39 34.95 59.27
N SER A 8 -22.24 34.21 59.09
CA SER A 8 -21.80 33.68 57.86
C SER A 8 -22.67 32.46 57.46
N ARG A 9 -23.51 32.61 56.44
CA ARG A 9 -24.17 31.48 55.79
C ARG A 9 -23.13 30.76 54.90
N SER A 10 -22.66 29.58 55.30
CA SER A 10 -21.88 28.65 54.50
C SER A 10 -22.75 28.06 53.37
N LEU A 11 -22.28 28.12 52.13
CA LEU A 11 -22.88 27.55 50.93
C LEU A 11 -22.45 26.06 50.83
N PRO A 12 -23.33 25.10 51.16
CA PRO A 12 -22.96 23.65 51.08
C PRO A 12 -23.05 23.07 49.67
N HIS A 13 -23.48 23.84 48.68
CA HIS A 13 -23.70 23.30 47.33
C HIS A 13 -22.48 23.33 46.38
N LEU A 14 -21.45 24.17 46.66
CA LEU A 14 -20.26 24.24 45.83
C LEU A 14 -19.30 23.05 46.06
N SER A 15 -19.20 22.57 47.29
CA SER A 15 -18.33 21.43 47.63
C SER A 15 -18.83 20.10 47.01
N GLY A 16 -20.14 19.90 46.90
CA GLY A 16 -20.73 18.74 46.26
C GLY A 16 -20.43 18.69 44.74
N LEU A 17 -20.51 19.84 44.07
CA LEU A 17 -20.25 19.95 42.64
C LEU A 17 -18.77 19.69 42.29
N VAL A 18 -17.84 20.20 43.10
CA VAL A 18 -16.40 20.01 42.92
C VAL A 18 -15.99 18.54 43.13
N VAL A 19 -16.56 17.88 44.16
CA VAL A 19 -16.32 16.46 44.40
C VAL A 19 -16.89 15.57 43.27
N THR A 20 -18.07 15.92 42.75
CA THR A 20 -18.68 15.18 41.63
C THR A 20 -17.89 15.38 40.34
N VAL A 21 -17.41 16.57 40.04
CA VAL A 21 -16.55 16.86 38.88
C VAL A 21 -15.17 16.21 39.02
N ALA A 22 -14.58 16.21 40.21
CA ALA A 22 -13.32 15.52 40.48
C ALA A 22 -13.46 13.99 40.40
N ALA A 23 -14.57 13.40 40.86
CA ALA A 23 -14.87 11.98 40.71
C ALA A 23 -15.13 11.58 39.23
N LEU A 24 -15.83 12.43 38.46
CA LEU A 24 -16.01 12.27 37.02
C LEU A 24 -14.70 12.41 36.24
N ALA A 25 -13.82 13.33 36.63
CA ALA A 25 -12.50 13.49 36.03
C ALA A 25 -11.54 12.30 36.37
N ALA A 26 -11.63 11.73 37.56
CA ALA A 26 -10.86 10.54 37.95
C ALA A 26 -11.34 9.28 37.23
N LEU A 27 -12.61 9.19 36.87
CA LEU A 27 -13.19 8.11 36.07
C LEU A 27 -12.81 8.20 34.58
N ALA A 28 -12.43 9.36 34.07
CA ALA A 28 -12.05 9.56 32.67
C ALA A 28 -10.65 9.03 32.30
N GLY A 29 -9.84 8.58 33.28
CA GLY A 29 -8.42 8.26 33.11
C GLY A 29 -8.04 6.78 32.93
N CYS A 30 -8.90 5.83 33.28
CA CYS A 30 -8.51 4.41 33.34
C CYS A 30 -9.01 3.60 32.12
N ALA A 31 -8.26 3.60 31.02
CA ALA A 31 -8.41 2.55 30.02
C ALA A 31 -7.59 1.33 30.45
N VAL A 32 -8.23 0.15 30.50
CA VAL A 32 -7.55 -1.10 30.86
C VAL A 32 -6.71 -1.60 29.67
N GLY A 33 -5.74 -2.48 29.96
CA GLY A 33 -4.87 -3.10 28.98
C GLY A 33 -3.54 -2.38 28.77
N PRO A 34 -2.65 -2.94 27.95
CA PRO A 34 -1.33 -2.37 27.70
C PRO A 34 -1.41 -1.13 26.79
N ASP A 35 -0.57 -0.14 27.08
CA ASP A 35 -0.35 0.97 26.16
C ASP A 35 0.68 0.57 25.10
N TYR A 36 0.40 0.92 23.85
CA TYR A 36 1.33 0.65 22.76
C TYR A 36 2.66 1.40 22.94
N ARG A 37 3.75 0.67 22.79
CA ARG A 37 5.11 1.23 22.69
C ARG A 37 5.78 0.67 21.45
N LYS A 38 6.32 1.55 20.61
CA LYS A 38 7.04 1.12 19.41
C LYS A 38 8.20 0.20 19.79
N PRO A 39 8.25 -1.04 19.25
CA PRO A 39 9.33 -1.97 19.55
C PRO A 39 10.68 -1.45 19.07
N ASN A 40 11.71 -1.67 19.86
CA ASN A 40 13.08 -1.46 19.38
C ASN A 40 13.46 -2.63 18.48
N VAL A 41 13.86 -2.33 17.26
CA VAL A 41 14.36 -3.31 16.29
C VAL A 41 15.85 -3.06 16.11
N PRO A 42 16.72 -4.07 16.33
CA PRO A 42 18.14 -3.93 16.07
C PRO A 42 18.40 -3.60 14.61
N ASN A 43 19.08 -2.49 14.35
CA ASN A 43 19.48 -2.04 13.02
C ASN A 43 20.98 -1.86 13.00
N ALA A 44 21.62 -2.15 11.85
CA ALA A 44 23.00 -1.77 11.58
C ALA A 44 23.12 -0.23 11.58
N GLU A 45 24.29 0.30 11.91
CA GLU A 45 24.55 1.74 11.86
C GLU A 45 24.63 2.26 10.42
N ARG A 46 25.09 1.41 9.48
CA ARG A 46 25.26 1.73 8.06
C ARG A 46 24.95 0.52 7.18
N PHE A 47 24.58 0.78 5.94
CA PHE A 47 24.48 -0.26 4.92
C PHE A 47 25.88 -0.71 4.48
N LEU A 48 26.05 -2.02 4.24
CA LEU A 48 27.31 -2.61 3.79
C LEU A 48 27.74 -2.05 2.42
N GLY A 49 26.79 -1.91 1.50
CA GLY A 49 26.97 -1.40 0.15
C GLY A 49 27.10 0.12 0.04
N GLN A 50 26.81 0.88 1.09
CA GLN A 50 26.68 2.34 1.07
C GLN A 50 27.89 3.05 0.45
N ARG A 51 29.10 2.73 0.88
CA ARG A 51 30.34 3.37 0.39
C ARG A 51 30.53 3.21 -1.12
N TYR A 52 30.14 2.08 -1.68
CA TYR A 52 30.30 1.81 -3.12
C TYR A 52 29.31 2.65 -3.95
N VAL A 53 28.10 2.84 -3.44
CA VAL A 53 27.09 3.69 -4.07
C VAL A 53 27.47 5.16 -4.00
N GLU A 54 28.00 5.63 -2.87
CA GLU A 54 28.46 7.01 -2.67
C GLU A 54 29.68 7.38 -3.55
N GLN A 55 30.53 6.39 -3.87
CA GLN A 55 31.70 6.58 -4.74
C GLN A 55 31.36 6.56 -6.24
N ARG A 56 30.12 6.22 -6.61
CA ARG A 56 29.71 6.21 -8.03
C ARG A 56 29.84 7.61 -8.63
N GLY A 57 30.36 7.65 -9.85
CA GLY A 57 30.24 8.83 -10.70
C GLY A 57 28.80 8.97 -11.22
N GLY A 58 28.41 10.15 -11.66
CA GLY A 58 27.12 10.40 -12.32
C GLY A 58 26.88 11.88 -12.48
N ALA A 59 26.16 12.27 -13.54
CA ALA A 59 26.01 13.67 -13.93
C ALA A 59 24.87 14.39 -13.22
N SER A 60 23.81 13.68 -12.78
CA SER A 60 22.64 14.31 -12.18
C SER A 60 22.39 13.81 -10.76
N ARG A 61 21.89 14.71 -9.93
CA ARG A 61 21.45 14.46 -8.56
C ARG A 61 19.97 14.13 -8.60
N ALA A 62 19.54 13.11 -7.84
CA ALA A 62 18.14 12.79 -7.71
C ALA A 62 17.64 13.11 -6.29
N ASP A 63 16.58 13.91 -6.21
CA ASP A 63 15.81 14.06 -5.00
C ASP A 63 15.04 12.74 -4.76
N LEU A 64 15.08 12.25 -3.53
CA LEU A 64 14.43 10.98 -3.18
C LEU A 64 12.90 11.01 -3.40
N GLU A 65 12.28 12.17 -3.23
CA GLU A 65 10.82 12.32 -3.39
C GLU A 65 10.36 12.23 -4.85
N VAL A 66 11.20 12.72 -5.79
CA VAL A 66 10.92 12.79 -7.23
C VAL A 66 12.09 12.20 -8.04
N TRP A 67 12.67 11.13 -7.56
CA TRP A 67 13.92 10.53 -8.06
C TRP A 67 13.93 10.25 -9.56
N TRP A 68 12.77 10.01 -10.18
CA TRP A 68 12.67 9.75 -11.62
C TRP A 68 13.05 10.96 -12.48
N GLU A 69 12.96 12.18 -11.95
CA GLU A 69 13.42 13.38 -12.66
C GLU A 69 14.95 13.40 -12.81
N GLY A 70 15.67 12.77 -11.87
CA GLY A 70 17.11 12.61 -11.92
C GLY A 70 17.64 11.81 -13.11
N PHE A 71 16.81 10.97 -13.75
CA PHE A 71 17.15 10.28 -14.99
C PHE A 71 17.30 11.24 -16.20
N GLY A 72 16.85 12.49 -16.09
CA GLY A 72 16.95 13.48 -17.15
C GLY A 72 16.14 13.17 -18.40
N ASP A 73 15.14 12.27 -18.31
CA ASP A 73 14.26 11.90 -19.41
C ASP A 73 12.87 12.52 -19.20
N PRO A 74 12.48 13.55 -19.99
CA PRO A 74 11.18 14.18 -19.84
C PRO A 74 10.00 13.23 -20.14
N GLN A 75 10.20 12.23 -21.01
CA GLN A 75 9.17 11.27 -21.35
C GLN A 75 8.96 10.27 -20.19
N LEU A 76 10.01 9.78 -19.56
CA LEU A 76 9.93 9.01 -18.31
C LEU A 76 9.14 9.80 -17.25
N THR A 77 9.53 11.05 -17.00
CA THR A 77 8.85 11.94 -16.05
C THR A 77 7.36 12.07 -16.35
N ARG A 78 7.02 12.24 -17.66
CA ARG A 78 5.62 12.33 -18.08
C ARG A 78 4.83 11.04 -17.79
N PHE A 79 5.38 9.87 -18.13
CA PHE A 79 4.70 8.59 -17.90
C PHE A 79 4.54 8.27 -16.41
N VAL A 80 5.53 8.61 -15.56
CA VAL A 80 5.39 8.49 -14.11
C VAL A 80 4.29 9.40 -13.58
N ARG A 81 4.18 10.65 -14.04
CA ARG A 81 3.09 11.56 -13.65
C ARG A 81 1.73 11.05 -14.08
N LEU A 82 1.61 10.55 -15.33
CA LEU A 82 0.36 9.93 -15.80
C LEU A 82 -0.04 8.72 -14.94
N ALA A 83 0.93 7.86 -14.57
CA ALA A 83 0.66 6.75 -13.68
C ALA A 83 0.15 7.23 -12.30
N LEU A 84 0.74 8.28 -11.75
CA LEU A 84 0.28 8.86 -10.48
C LEU A 84 -1.15 9.42 -10.56
N ASP A 85 -1.54 9.94 -11.73
CA ASP A 85 -2.86 10.57 -11.93
C ASP A 85 -3.96 9.57 -12.30
N GLN A 86 -3.64 8.47 -12.98
CA GLN A 86 -4.63 7.61 -13.62
C GLN A 86 -4.63 6.15 -13.14
N ASN A 87 -3.63 5.74 -12.35
CA ASN A 87 -3.48 4.36 -11.92
C ASN A 87 -4.63 3.90 -11.02
N LEU A 88 -5.23 2.76 -11.36
CA LEU A 88 -6.40 2.23 -10.66
C LEU A 88 -6.06 1.62 -9.29
N ASP A 89 -4.84 1.15 -9.07
CA ASP A 89 -4.40 0.67 -7.75
C ASP A 89 -4.30 1.83 -6.76
N LEU A 90 -3.86 3.02 -7.22
CA LEU A 90 -3.88 4.24 -6.42
C LEU A 90 -5.31 4.68 -6.11
N ALA A 91 -6.22 4.62 -7.06
CA ALA A 91 -7.62 4.91 -6.82
C ALA A 91 -8.24 3.94 -5.80
N ALA A 92 -7.94 2.63 -5.91
CA ALA A 92 -8.37 1.63 -4.96
C ALA A 92 -7.77 1.85 -3.56
N ALA A 93 -6.48 2.22 -3.47
CA ALA A 93 -5.82 2.53 -2.20
C ALA A 93 -6.44 3.78 -1.54
N SER A 94 -6.76 4.82 -2.30
CA SER A 94 -7.48 6.02 -1.82
C SER A 94 -8.87 5.68 -1.28
N ALA A 95 -9.60 4.79 -1.96
CA ALA A 95 -10.89 4.30 -1.48
C ALA A 95 -10.76 3.53 -0.16
N ARG A 96 -9.68 2.75 0.04
CA ARG A 96 -9.40 2.07 1.33
C ARG A 96 -9.14 3.07 2.47
N VAL A 97 -8.45 4.19 2.20
CA VAL A 97 -8.28 5.26 3.20
C VAL A 97 -9.64 5.84 3.59
N THR A 98 -10.52 6.11 2.62
CA THR A 98 -11.88 6.59 2.89
C THR A 98 -12.67 5.59 3.73
N GLN A 99 -12.57 4.29 3.43
CA GLN A 99 -13.21 3.20 4.17
C GLN A 99 -12.69 3.13 5.62
N ALA A 100 -11.38 3.15 5.82
CA ALA A 100 -10.77 3.14 7.15
C ALA A 100 -11.14 4.38 7.97
N GLY A 101 -11.16 5.56 7.35
CA GLY A 101 -11.63 6.81 7.96
C GLY A 101 -13.12 6.75 8.38
N ALA A 102 -13.96 6.06 7.61
CA ALA A 102 -15.34 5.81 8.01
C ALA A 102 -15.42 4.86 9.22
N GLY A 103 -14.57 3.81 9.25
CA GLY A 103 -14.43 2.91 10.40
C GLY A 103 -14.02 3.66 11.70
N LEU A 104 -13.07 4.57 11.59
CA LEU A 104 -12.66 5.42 12.72
C LEU A 104 -13.81 6.33 13.19
N ARG A 105 -14.56 6.95 12.27
CA ARG A 105 -15.74 7.74 12.64
C ARG A 105 -16.81 6.89 13.32
N PHE A 106 -17.04 5.67 12.83
CA PHE A 106 -17.96 4.72 13.43
C PHE A 106 -17.55 4.36 14.87
N ALA A 107 -16.27 3.98 15.09
CA ALA A 107 -15.75 3.69 16.42
C ALA A 107 -15.78 4.91 17.34
N THR A 108 -15.60 6.13 16.81
CA THR A 108 -15.72 7.38 17.57
C THR A 108 -17.17 7.67 17.93
N ALA A 109 -18.12 7.44 17.04
CA ALA A 109 -19.54 7.61 17.30
C ALA A 109 -20.06 6.61 18.36
N ALA A 110 -19.47 5.43 18.48
CA ALA A 110 -19.80 4.45 19.51
C ALA A 110 -19.55 4.95 20.95
N LEU A 111 -18.73 5.98 21.12
CA LEU A 111 -18.51 6.65 22.41
C LEU A 111 -19.64 7.65 22.79
N LEU A 112 -20.52 7.97 21.87
CA LEU A 112 -21.58 8.97 22.02
C LEU A 112 -22.95 8.28 22.15
N PRO A 113 -23.94 8.98 22.73
CA PRO A 113 -25.31 8.47 22.75
C PRO A 113 -25.85 8.25 21.34
N SER A 114 -26.56 7.14 21.13
CA SER A 114 -27.34 6.86 19.93
C SER A 114 -28.82 7.03 20.21
N GLY A 115 -29.59 7.45 19.23
CA GLY A 115 -31.02 7.62 19.36
C GLY A 115 -31.77 7.22 18.09
N GLY A 116 -33.03 6.85 18.27
CA GLY A 116 -33.89 6.45 17.18
C GLY A 116 -35.36 6.74 17.49
N VAL A 117 -36.15 6.82 16.44
CA VAL A 117 -37.62 6.88 16.55
C VAL A 117 -38.18 5.52 16.16
N SER A 118 -39.01 4.96 16.99
CA SER A 118 -39.76 3.75 16.68
C SER A 118 -41.27 4.05 16.69
N ALA A 119 -42.01 3.51 15.74
CA ALA A 119 -43.44 3.58 15.71
C ALA A 119 -44.02 2.18 15.43
N GLN A 120 -45.02 1.79 16.18
CA GLN A 120 -45.65 0.48 16.07
C GLN A 120 -47.17 0.63 16.06
N ALA A 121 -47.81 -0.08 15.15
CA ALA A 121 -49.25 -0.33 15.16
C ALA A 121 -49.43 -1.85 15.12
N ALA A 122 -49.99 -2.40 16.18
CA ALA A 122 -50.22 -3.84 16.31
C ALA A 122 -51.66 -4.13 16.61
N LYS A 123 -52.21 -5.20 16.02
CA LYS A 123 -53.49 -5.81 16.38
C LYS A 123 -53.21 -7.19 16.91
N GLN A 124 -53.68 -7.48 18.12
CA GLN A 124 -53.41 -8.72 18.81
C GLN A 124 -54.69 -9.41 19.30
N TYR A 125 -54.64 -10.72 19.35
CA TYR A 125 -55.70 -11.54 19.95
C TYR A 125 -55.11 -12.25 21.17
N GLN A 126 -55.60 -11.88 22.36
CA GLN A 126 -55.06 -12.36 23.63
C GLN A 126 -55.50 -13.79 23.94
N SER A 127 -54.53 -14.68 24.18
CA SER A 127 -54.83 -16.02 24.71
C SER A 127 -55.26 -15.92 26.15
N VAL A 128 -56.40 -16.56 26.50
CA VAL A 128 -56.90 -16.67 27.88
C VAL A 128 -56.22 -17.79 28.69
N GLU A 129 -55.43 -18.63 28.05
CA GLU A 129 -54.71 -19.73 28.70
C GLU A 129 -53.35 -19.29 29.33
N THR A 130 -52.85 -18.13 28.93
CA THR A 130 -51.65 -17.54 29.55
C THR A 130 -51.99 -16.98 30.95
N PRO A 131 -50.98 -16.82 31.86
CA PRO A 131 -51.23 -16.22 33.17
C PRO A 131 -51.91 -14.85 33.10
N LEU A 132 -51.40 -13.96 32.20
CA LEU A 132 -52.00 -12.64 31.96
C LEU A 132 -53.42 -12.78 31.40
N GLY A 133 -53.62 -13.62 30.41
CA GLY A 133 -54.93 -13.82 29.80
C GLY A 133 -55.97 -14.35 30.75
N ARG A 134 -55.58 -15.21 31.71
CA ARG A 134 -56.50 -15.67 32.80
C ARG A 134 -56.90 -14.55 33.74
N VAL A 135 -55.97 -13.67 34.11
CA VAL A 135 -56.27 -12.49 34.94
C VAL A 135 -57.18 -11.52 34.19
N LEU A 136 -56.89 -11.21 32.95
CA LEU A 136 -57.68 -10.31 32.13
C LEU A 136 -59.10 -10.87 31.86
N ASN A 137 -59.23 -12.19 31.61
CA ASN A 137 -60.51 -12.84 31.38
C ASN A 137 -61.44 -12.89 32.62
N ALA A 138 -60.90 -12.67 33.83
CA ALA A 138 -61.67 -12.51 35.05
C ALA A 138 -62.24 -11.09 35.18
N THR A 139 -61.86 -10.11 34.36
CA THR A 139 -62.48 -8.78 34.33
C THR A 139 -63.78 -8.77 33.50
N PRO A 140 -64.86 -8.17 33.99
CA PRO A 140 -66.10 -8.07 33.23
C PRO A 140 -65.91 -7.41 31.87
N ASN A 141 -66.51 -8.01 30.80
CA ASN A 141 -66.40 -7.46 29.43
C ASN A 141 -65.02 -7.35 28.82
N PHE A 142 -64.07 -8.21 29.22
CA PHE A 142 -62.74 -8.24 28.58
C PHE A 142 -62.87 -8.66 27.10
N ASP A 143 -62.47 -7.74 26.20
CA ASP A 143 -62.32 -8.05 24.78
C ASP A 143 -60.91 -8.61 24.54
N ARG A 144 -60.88 -9.80 23.95
CA ARG A 144 -59.61 -10.50 23.59
C ARG A 144 -58.88 -9.83 22.40
N HIS A 145 -59.57 -8.99 21.64
CA HIS A 145 -58.97 -8.23 20.54
C HIS A 145 -58.47 -6.92 21.09
N GLY A 146 -57.16 -6.71 20.93
CA GLY A 146 -56.49 -5.46 21.33
C GLY A 146 -55.79 -4.79 20.14
N SER A 147 -55.69 -3.50 20.22
CA SER A 147 -54.81 -2.70 19.34
C SER A 147 -53.78 -1.99 20.20
N LEU A 148 -52.54 -1.92 19.73
CA LEU A 148 -51.48 -1.12 20.34
C LEU A 148 -50.98 -0.14 19.28
N TYR A 149 -50.96 1.12 19.64
CA TYR A 149 -50.34 2.18 18.87
C TYR A 149 -49.27 2.84 19.76
N GLU A 150 -48.03 2.90 19.27
CA GLU A 150 -46.89 3.41 20.02
C GLU A 150 -46.00 4.22 19.09
N ALA A 151 -45.46 5.33 19.61
CA ALA A 151 -44.47 6.13 18.91
C ALA A 151 -43.50 6.68 19.97
N ASP A 152 -42.25 6.26 19.89
CA ASP A 152 -41.24 6.53 20.88
C ASP A 152 -39.97 7.13 20.26
N LEU A 153 -39.41 8.10 20.95
CA LEU A 153 -38.01 8.55 20.81
C LEU A 153 -37.20 7.81 21.86
N THR A 154 -36.24 7.01 21.42
CA THR A 154 -35.34 6.27 22.31
C THR A 154 -33.93 6.80 22.19
N ALA A 155 -33.20 6.80 23.29
CA ALA A 155 -31.76 7.07 23.33
C ALA A 155 -31.07 6.02 24.17
N SER A 156 -29.86 5.62 23.76
CA SER A 156 -29.03 4.73 24.55
C SER A 156 -27.55 5.15 24.47
N TRP A 157 -26.84 4.98 25.56
CA TRP A 157 -25.43 5.31 25.69
C TRP A 157 -24.73 4.33 26.60
N GLU A 158 -23.67 3.71 26.12
CA GLU A 158 -22.75 2.92 26.94
C GLU A 158 -21.67 3.87 27.50
N ILE A 159 -21.59 3.97 28.84
CA ILE A 159 -20.57 4.76 29.50
C ILE A 159 -19.29 3.92 29.56
N ASP A 160 -18.28 4.31 28.82
CA ASP A 160 -17.01 3.57 28.69
C ASP A 160 -16.08 3.80 29.90
N ILE A 161 -16.47 3.28 31.07
CA ILE A 161 -15.72 3.46 32.33
C ILE A 161 -14.34 2.81 32.24
N PHE A 162 -14.28 1.60 31.71
CA PHE A 162 -13.05 0.80 31.65
C PHE A 162 -12.29 0.92 30.33
N GLY A 163 -12.75 1.75 29.39
CA GLY A 163 -12.02 2.11 28.20
C GLY A 163 -12.08 1.11 27.05
N GLY A 164 -13.01 0.16 27.06
CA GLY A 164 -13.16 -0.81 25.99
C GLY A 164 -13.45 -0.18 24.64
N LEU A 165 -14.42 0.77 24.59
CA LEU A 165 -14.74 1.53 23.39
C LEU A 165 -13.61 2.49 22.97
N ARG A 166 -12.91 3.08 23.95
CA ARG A 166 -11.72 3.93 23.68
C ARG A 166 -10.59 3.11 23.06
N ARG A 167 -10.34 1.87 23.53
CA ARG A 167 -9.34 0.95 22.92
C ARG A 167 -9.74 0.53 21.52
N GLU A 168 -11.02 0.31 21.26
CA GLU A 168 -11.50 -0.01 19.91
C GLU A 168 -11.35 1.19 18.96
N ARG A 169 -11.61 2.42 19.45
CA ARG A 169 -11.32 3.63 18.69
C ARG A 169 -9.82 3.80 18.45
N GLU A 170 -8.96 3.51 19.43
CA GLU A 170 -7.50 3.53 19.28
C GLU A 170 -7.03 2.53 18.21
N ALA A 171 -7.57 1.32 18.21
CA ALA A 171 -7.30 0.33 17.18
C ALA A 171 -7.73 0.83 15.78
N SER A 172 -8.94 1.40 15.67
CA SER A 172 -9.45 1.96 14.43
C SER A 172 -8.64 3.17 13.94
N GLN A 173 -8.11 3.99 14.84
CA GLN A 173 -7.20 5.10 14.53
C GLN A 173 -5.88 4.58 13.95
N ALA A 174 -5.31 3.52 14.52
CA ALA A 174 -4.09 2.91 14.03
C ALA A 174 -4.31 2.23 12.65
N GLU A 175 -5.46 1.58 12.44
CA GLU A 175 -5.83 1.02 11.12
C GLU A 175 -6.02 2.12 10.07
N TYR A 176 -6.60 3.26 10.43
CA TYR A 176 -6.71 4.41 9.53
C TYR A 176 -5.32 4.92 9.12
N GLN A 177 -4.41 5.10 10.08
CA GLN A 177 -3.02 5.48 9.82
C GLN A 177 -2.27 4.43 8.98
N ALA A 178 -2.51 3.13 9.22
CA ALA A 178 -1.98 2.07 8.39
C ALA A 178 -2.49 2.16 6.93
N SER A 179 -3.75 2.54 6.74
CA SER A 179 -4.33 2.72 5.40
C SER A 179 -3.75 3.93 4.66
N GLU A 180 -3.51 5.05 5.36
CA GLU A 180 -2.82 6.22 4.80
C GLU A 180 -1.39 5.88 4.35
N ALA A 181 -0.63 5.18 5.20
CA ALA A 181 0.70 4.67 4.83
C ALA A 181 0.61 3.65 3.68
N GLY A 182 -0.45 2.85 3.62
CA GLY A 182 -0.73 1.92 2.53
C GLY A 182 -0.93 2.61 1.18
N LEU A 183 -1.59 3.76 1.15
CA LEU A 183 -1.68 4.59 -0.05
C LEU A 183 -0.30 5.09 -0.49
N ALA A 184 0.53 5.55 0.45
CA ALA A 184 1.91 5.96 0.16
C ALA A 184 2.76 4.78 -0.36
N ALA A 185 2.60 3.56 0.20
CA ALA A 185 3.27 2.36 -0.28
C ALA A 185 2.86 2.02 -1.72
N THR A 186 1.57 2.11 -2.04
CA THR A 186 1.06 1.92 -3.40
C THR A 186 1.64 2.96 -4.35
N ARG A 187 1.79 4.22 -3.92
CA ARG A 187 2.40 5.29 -4.71
C ARG A 187 3.86 4.96 -5.05
N VAL A 188 4.66 4.53 -4.06
CA VAL A 188 6.06 4.11 -4.27
C VAL A 188 6.14 2.96 -5.29
N GLU A 189 5.25 1.98 -5.17
CA GLU A 189 5.18 0.84 -6.08
C GLU A 189 4.84 1.25 -7.51
N VAL A 190 3.79 2.05 -7.70
CA VAL A 190 3.32 2.52 -9.02
C VAL A 190 4.40 3.35 -9.73
N VAL A 191 5.07 4.26 -9.01
CA VAL A 191 6.17 5.07 -9.56
C VAL A 191 7.32 4.17 -10.02
N ALA A 192 7.73 3.22 -9.18
CA ALA A 192 8.81 2.29 -9.51
C ALA A 192 8.45 1.41 -10.70
N GLN A 193 7.22 0.89 -10.75
CA GLN A 193 6.76 0.05 -11.84
C GLN A 193 6.63 0.82 -13.17
N ALA A 194 6.16 2.08 -13.14
CA ALA A 194 6.09 2.92 -14.33
C ALA A 194 7.50 3.20 -14.90
N ALA A 195 8.45 3.52 -14.04
CA ALA A 195 9.83 3.75 -14.45
C ALA A 195 10.50 2.46 -14.95
N ASP A 196 10.30 1.34 -14.28
CA ASP A 196 10.86 0.02 -14.66
C ASP A 196 10.31 -0.45 -16.01
N THR A 197 8.99 -0.33 -16.23
CA THR A 197 8.35 -0.65 -17.50
C THR A 197 8.86 0.24 -18.63
N TYR A 198 8.99 1.54 -18.38
CA TYR A 198 9.55 2.47 -19.36
C TYR A 198 10.98 2.10 -19.75
N VAL A 199 11.87 1.83 -18.78
CA VAL A 199 13.25 1.40 -19.05
C VAL A 199 13.28 0.06 -19.78
N THR A 200 12.37 -0.86 -19.47
CA THR A 200 12.23 -2.13 -20.18
C THR A 200 11.86 -1.92 -21.65
N ILE A 201 10.91 -1.03 -21.94
CA ILE A 201 10.55 -0.65 -23.33
C ILE A 201 11.79 -0.12 -24.06
N ARG A 202 12.53 0.82 -23.45
CA ARG A 202 13.74 1.41 -24.07
C ARG A 202 14.83 0.36 -24.28
N GLY A 203 15.04 -0.54 -23.36
CA GLY A 203 15.97 -1.66 -23.49
C GLY A 203 15.62 -2.60 -24.63
N LEU A 204 14.34 -2.96 -24.76
CA LEU A 204 13.84 -3.81 -25.87
C LEU A 204 13.94 -3.11 -27.22
N GLN A 205 13.65 -1.82 -27.30
CA GLN A 205 13.83 -1.01 -28.52
C GLN A 205 15.29 -0.95 -28.95
N ALA A 206 16.22 -0.74 -28.01
CA ALA A 206 17.65 -0.72 -28.30
C ALA A 206 18.11 -2.09 -28.86
N ARG A 207 17.73 -3.18 -28.22
CA ARG A 207 18.06 -4.54 -28.65
C ARG A 207 17.47 -4.86 -30.03
N LEU A 208 16.21 -4.48 -30.26
CA LEU A 208 15.55 -4.64 -31.57
C LEU A 208 16.26 -3.86 -32.67
N SER A 209 16.72 -2.63 -32.38
CA SER A 209 17.54 -1.83 -33.30
C SER A 209 18.87 -2.52 -33.63
N ILE A 210 19.56 -3.08 -32.62
CA ILE A 210 20.79 -3.86 -32.81
C ILE A 210 20.55 -5.10 -33.70
N ALA A 211 19.48 -5.86 -33.43
CA ALA A 211 19.12 -7.05 -34.21
C ALA A 211 18.82 -6.69 -35.67
N ARG A 212 18.03 -5.64 -35.92
CA ARG A 212 17.71 -5.18 -37.28
C ARG A 212 18.95 -4.69 -38.06
N GLN A 213 19.82 -3.95 -37.40
CA GLN A 213 21.09 -3.53 -37.99
C GLN A 213 21.99 -4.71 -38.33
N GLN A 214 21.98 -5.76 -37.51
CA GLN A 214 22.73 -6.99 -37.77
C GLN A 214 22.12 -7.76 -38.95
N VAL A 215 20.80 -7.85 -39.07
CA VAL A 215 20.13 -8.44 -40.25
C VAL A 215 20.59 -7.74 -41.53
N ASP A 216 20.58 -6.40 -41.57
CA ASP A 216 21.06 -5.62 -42.73
C ASP A 216 22.54 -5.95 -43.04
N THR A 217 23.36 -6.08 -42.00
CA THR A 217 24.78 -6.46 -42.15
C THR A 217 24.94 -7.87 -42.74
N GLN A 218 24.20 -8.83 -42.22
CA GLN A 218 24.24 -10.24 -42.70
C GLN A 218 23.66 -10.39 -44.13
N GLN A 219 22.61 -9.65 -44.48
CA GLN A 219 22.06 -9.62 -45.83
C GLN A 219 23.11 -9.12 -46.85
N LYS A 220 23.89 -8.10 -46.50
CA LYS A 220 25.00 -7.59 -47.33
C LYS A 220 26.10 -8.67 -47.46
N LEU A 221 26.42 -9.36 -46.39
CA LEU A 221 27.39 -10.46 -46.42
C LEU A 221 26.91 -11.61 -47.32
N VAL A 222 25.66 -12.08 -47.15
CA VAL A 222 25.06 -13.09 -48.02
C VAL A 222 25.13 -12.70 -49.50
N SER A 223 24.80 -11.44 -49.81
CA SER A 223 24.87 -10.93 -51.19
C SER A 223 26.29 -10.95 -51.75
N THR A 224 27.29 -10.59 -50.93
CA THR A 224 28.71 -10.65 -51.32
C THR A 224 29.15 -12.09 -51.57
N VAL A 225 28.85 -13.02 -50.67
CA VAL A 225 29.21 -14.44 -50.81
C VAL A 225 28.53 -15.08 -52.00
N ARG A 226 27.26 -14.80 -52.29
CA ARG A 226 26.56 -15.26 -53.48
C ARG A 226 27.20 -14.75 -54.78
N LEU A 227 27.62 -13.48 -54.81
CA LEU A 227 28.37 -12.92 -55.97
C LEU A 227 29.70 -13.60 -56.17
N LEU A 228 30.47 -13.89 -55.10
CA LEU A 228 31.74 -14.61 -55.20
C LEU A 228 31.51 -16.09 -55.66
N TYR A 229 30.48 -16.74 -55.16
CA TYR A 229 30.08 -18.07 -55.61
C TYR A 229 29.73 -18.10 -57.12
N ALA A 230 28.94 -17.14 -57.62
CA ALA A 230 28.59 -17.05 -59.02
C ALA A 230 29.82 -16.80 -59.92
N LYS A 231 30.88 -16.18 -59.40
CA LYS A 231 32.17 -16.03 -60.07
C LYS A 231 33.14 -17.21 -59.92
N GLY A 232 32.74 -18.30 -59.21
CA GLY A 232 33.57 -19.44 -58.93
C GLY A 232 34.68 -19.19 -57.87
N LEU A 233 34.58 -18.10 -57.09
CA LEU A 233 35.58 -17.67 -56.08
C LEU A 233 35.19 -18.10 -54.65
N ALA A 234 33.98 -18.63 -54.43
CA ALA A 234 33.52 -19.11 -53.13
C ALA A 234 32.86 -20.49 -53.29
N ALA A 235 32.81 -21.28 -52.21
CA ALA A 235 32.19 -22.60 -52.19
C ALA A 235 30.69 -22.49 -51.86
N ALA A 236 29.86 -23.45 -52.33
CA ALA A 236 28.46 -23.52 -51.96
C ALA A 236 28.25 -23.61 -50.43
N LEU A 237 29.18 -24.23 -49.73
CA LEU A 237 29.19 -24.28 -48.25
C LEU A 237 29.17 -22.88 -47.63
N GLU A 238 29.94 -21.94 -48.17
CA GLU A 238 30.01 -20.58 -47.64
C GLU A 238 28.67 -19.85 -47.81
N VAL A 239 27.96 -20.08 -48.94
CA VAL A 239 26.61 -19.54 -49.13
C VAL A 239 25.66 -20.04 -48.06
N GLN A 240 25.67 -21.38 -47.83
CA GLN A 240 24.79 -22.00 -46.81
C GLN A 240 25.13 -21.54 -45.39
N GLN A 241 26.40 -21.35 -45.05
CA GLN A 241 26.82 -20.78 -43.76
C GLN A 241 26.35 -19.33 -43.57
N ALA A 242 26.48 -18.48 -44.57
CA ALA A 242 26.02 -17.09 -44.52
C ALA A 242 24.49 -16.99 -44.41
N GLU A 243 23.75 -17.81 -45.17
CA GLU A 243 22.28 -17.88 -45.09
C GLU A 243 21.81 -18.40 -43.73
N GLY A 244 22.43 -19.41 -43.17
CA GLY A 244 22.16 -19.94 -41.84
C GLY A 244 22.40 -18.90 -40.74
N ALA A 245 23.49 -18.12 -40.81
CA ALA A 245 23.80 -17.05 -39.89
C ALA A 245 22.77 -15.89 -39.98
N LEU A 246 22.32 -15.55 -41.20
CA LEU A 246 21.24 -14.56 -41.37
C LEU A 246 19.92 -15.04 -40.69
N ALA A 247 19.51 -16.26 -40.96
CA ALA A 247 18.28 -16.83 -40.38
C ALA A 247 18.32 -16.85 -38.84
N GLN A 248 19.50 -17.13 -38.24
CA GLN A 248 19.67 -17.06 -36.77
C GLN A 248 19.39 -15.67 -36.20
N VAL A 249 19.89 -14.62 -36.87
CA VAL A 249 19.63 -13.23 -36.40
C VAL A 249 18.19 -12.85 -36.64
N GLU A 250 17.61 -13.16 -37.81
CA GLU A 250 16.20 -12.89 -38.10
C GLU A 250 15.26 -13.54 -37.09
N ALA A 251 15.57 -14.75 -36.61
CA ALA A 251 14.76 -15.43 -35.58
C ALA A 251 14.72 -14.74 -34.23
N THR A 252 15.63 -13.81 -33.93
CA THR A 252 15.61 -13.04 -32.65
C THR A 252 14.63 -11.87 -32.68
N ILE A 253 14.24 -11.40 -33.87
CA ILE A 253 13.38 -10.21 -34.03
C ILE A 253 11.97 -10.48 -33.48
N PRO A 254 11.26 -11.54 -33.85
CA PRO A 254 9.91 -11.82 -33.34
C PRO A 254 9.84 -11.96 -31.82
N GLU A 255 10.87 -12.51 -31.17
CA GLU A 255 10.97 -12.62 -29.72
C GLU A 255 11.05 -11.22 -29.08
N LEU A 256 11.92 -10.35 -29.61
CA LEU A 256 12.07 -8.98 -29.13
C LEU A 256 10.82 -8.12 -29.37
N GLU A 257 10.16 -8.29 -30.52
CA GLU A 257 8.91 -7.61 -30.84
C GLU A 257 7.79 -8.04 -29.90
N SER A 258 7.65 -9.33 -29.63
CA SER A 258 6.67 -9.86 -28.69
C SER A 258 6.91 -9.30 -27.27
N GLY A 259 8.17 -9.26 -26.82
CA GLY A 259 8.55 -8.68 -25.54
C GLY A 259 8.24 -7.17 -25.46
N LEU A 260 8.51 -6.44 -26.55
CA LEU A 260 8.20 -5.01 -26.63
C LEU A 260 6.69 -4.75 -26.59
N ASP A 261 5.91 -5.52 -27.34
CA ASP A 261 4.45 -5.42 -27.33
C ASP A 261 3.87 -5.71 -25.95
N ALA A 262 4.37 -6.72 -25.26
CA ALA A 262 3.97 -7.01 -23.89
C ALA A 262 4.30 -5.86 -22.91
N ALA A 263 5.48 -5.25 -23.04
CA ALA A 263 5.88 -4.12 -22.19
C ALA A 263 5.05 -2.85 -22.49
N LEU A 264 4.72 -2.58 -23.75
CA LEU A 264 3.84 -1.48 -24.14
C LEU A 264 2.42 -1.68 -23.59
N ASN A 265 1.87 -2.89 -23.70
CA ASN A 265 0.56 -3.20 -23.14
C ASN A 265 0.55 -3.09 -21.60
N ALA A 266 1.62 -3.50 -20.93
CA ALA A 266 1.76 -3.35 -19.48
C ALA A 266 1.80 -1.87 -19.05
N MET A 267 2.45 -1.01 -19.84
CA MET A 267 2.44 0.44 -19.60
C MET A 267 1.02 0.99 -19.71
N ASP A 268 0.29 0.66 -20.76
CA ASP A 268 -1.09 1.14 -20.96
C ASP A 268 -1.99 0.74 -19.77
N VAL A 269 -1.92 -0.52 -19.32
CA VAL A 269 -2.69 -1.01 -18.16
C VAL A 269 -2.29 -0.26 -16.88
N LEU A 270 -0.99 -0.03 -16.68
CA LEU A 270 -0.49 0.73 -15.52
C LEU A 270 -1.03 2.17 -15.50
N LEU A 271 -1.26 2.74 -16.67
CA LEU A 271 -1.87 4.06 -16.86
C LEU A 271 -3.41 4.03 -16.85
N GLY A 272 -4.02 2.90 -16.49
CA GLY A 272 -5.48 2.75 -16.46
C GLY A 272 -6.13 2.83 -17.84
N SER A 273 -5.39 2.53 -18.92
CA SER A 273 -5.82 2.67 -20.30
C SER A 273 -5.86 1.32 -21.03
N PRO A 274 -6.71 1.16 -22.06
CA PRO A 274 -6.70 -0.04 -22.89
C PRO A 274 -5.38 -0.22 -23.63
N PRO A 275 -4.92 -1.48 -23.87
CA PRO A 275 -3.73 -1.76 -24.67
C PRO A 275 -3.76 -1.08 -26.05
N GLY A 276 -2.62 -0.46 -26.42
CA GLY A 276 -2.44 0.27 -27.69
C GLY A 276 -2.59 1.80 -27.57
N THR A 277 -3.05 2.33 -26.42
CA THR A 277 -3.31 3.75 -26.22
C THR A 277 -2.07 4.64 -26.41
N TYR A 278 -0.97 4.29 -25.77
CA TYR A 278 0.28 5.09 -25.80
C TYR A 278 1.35 4.51 -26.73
N ARG A 279 1.02 3.46 -27.52
CA ARG A 279 1.95 2.81 -28.43
C ARG A 279 2.61 3.79 -29.41
N ALA A 280 1.84 4.69 -30.03
CA ALA A 280 2.36 5.67 -30.98
C ALA A 280 3.34 6.66 -30.34
N GLU A 281 3.08 7.07 -29.10
CA GLU A 281 3.95 8.00 -28.36
C GLU A 281 5.29 7.34 -27.95
N LEU A 282 5.29 6.04 -27.70
CA LEU A 282 6.46 5.25 -27.34
C LEU A 282 7.16 4.60 -28.54
N ALA A 283 6.69 4.83 -29.76
CA ALA A 283 7.25 4.23 -30.97
C ALA A 283 8.68 4.71 -31.29
N ASP A 284 9.00 5.97 -30.99
CA ASP A 284 10.32 6.54 -31.24
C ASP A 284 11.38 5.87 -30.36
N ILE A 285 12.44 5.39 -31.02
CA ILE A 285 13.58 4.79 -30.33
C ILE A 285 14.42 5.91 -29.68
N LYS A 286 14.56 5.83 -28.36
CA LYS A 286 15.41 6.75 -27.59
C LYS A 286 16.46 5.98 -26.81
N ALA A 287 17.49 6.66 -26.35
CA ALA A 287 18.51 6.08 -25.48
C ALA A 287 17.89 5.55 -24.18
N ILE A 288 18.46 4.48 -23.62
CA ILE A 288 18.14 3.99 -22.30
C ILE A 288 18.59 5.08 -21.29
N PRO A 289 17.68 5.54 -20.38
CA PRO A 289 18.04 6.56 -19.40
C PRO A 289 19.18 6.09 -18.48
N ALA A 290 20.18 6.94 -18.29
CA ALA A 290 21.31 6.64 -17.41
C ALA A 290 20.90 6.74 -15.94
N ALA A 291 21.40 5.83 -15.11
CA ALA A 291 21.13 5.82 -13.67
C ALA A 291 21.70 7.09 -12.99
N PRO A 292 20.88 7.87 -12.25
CA PRO A 292 21.35 9.05 -11.53
C PRO A 292 22.17 8.69 -10.29
N ARG A 293 22.89 9.67 -9.72
CA ARG A 293 23.58 9.50 -8.43
C ARG A 293 22.57 9.44 -7.29
N ILE A 294 22.84 8.55 -6.34
CA ILE A 294 22.10 8.48 -5.07
C ILE A 294 22.96 9.21 -4.03
N GLU A 295 22.54 10.42 -3.62
CA GLU A 295 23.31 11.22 -2.65
C GLU A 295 22.92 10.98 -1.20
N ALA A 296 21.64 10.74 -0.94
CA ALA A 296 21.12 10.54 0.40
C ALA A 296 20.74 9.06 0.60
N THR A 297 21.72 8.23 0.89
CA THR A 297 21.46 6.83 1.24
C THR A 297 20.75 6.70 2.60
N GLY A 298 20.91 7.68 3.49
CA GLY A 298 20.39 7.63 4.86
C GLY A 298 21.06 6.52 5.68
N THR A 299 20.45 6.19 6.80
CA THR A 299 20.83 5.06 7.65
C THR A 299 19.74 3.99 7.65
N PRO A 300 20.03 2.72 8.02
CA PRO A 300 18.99 1.70 8.18
C PRO A 300 17.87 2.14 9.13
N ALA A 301 18.15 2.95 10.16
CA ALA A 301 17.14 3.52 11.05
C ALA A 301 16.21 4.52 10.35
N ASP A 302 16.66 5.20 9.30
CA ASP A 302 15.82 6.14 8.55
C ASP A 302 14.76 5.43 7.72
N LEU A 303 14.98 4.15 7.33
CA LEU A 303 13.98 3.35 6.63
C LEU A 303 12.70 3.19 7.44
N LEU A 304 12.80 3.09 8.78
CA LEU A 304 11.65 2.96 9.68
C LEU A 304 10.68 4.15 9.63
N ARG A 305 11.15 5.29 9.09
CA ARG A 305 10.37 6.52 8.92
C ARG A 305 10.00 6.79 7.48
N ARG A 306 10.84 6.34 6.54
CA ARG A 306 10.69 6.64 5.11
C ARG A 306 9.98 5.56 4.31
N ARG A 307 10.04 4.29 4.75
CA ARG A 307 9.37 3.20 4.04
C ARG A 307 7.91 3.09 4.49
N PRO A 308 6.95 3.38 3.61
CA PRO A 308 5.53 3.34 3.98
C PRO A 308 5.05 1.93 4.38
N ASP A 309 5.61 0.87 3.79
CA ASP A 309 5.31 -0.52 4.14
C ASP A 309 5.69 -0.86 5.60
N LEU A 310 6.79 -0.31 6.11
CA LEU A 310 7.18 -0.44 7.51
C LEU A 310 6.23 0.33 8.45
N ILE A 311 5.77 1.50 8.00
CA ILE A 311 4.77 2.27 8.73
C ILE A 311 3.45 1.49 8.80
N VAL A 312 3.00 0.87 7.70
CA VAL A 312 1.81 -0.01 7.69
C VAL A 312 1.94 -1.13 8.70
N ALA A 313 3.06 -1.85 8.71
CA ALA A 313 3.27 -2.97 9.61
C ALA A 313 3.29 -2.52 11.08
N GLU A 314 3.92 -1.39 11.37
CA GLU A 314 4.00 -0.81 12.72
C GLU A 314 2.63 -0.33 13.20
N ARG A 315 1.83 0.34 12.36
CA ARG A 315 0.48 0.80 12.74
C ARG A 315 -0.49 -0.38 12.95
N ARG A 316 -0.38 -1.45 12.17
CA ARG A 316 -1.16 -2.69 12.40
C ARG A 316 -0.80 -3.36 13.73
N LEU A 317 0.47 -3.35 14.10
CA LEU A 317 0.90 -3.80 15.42
C LEU A 317 0.29 -2.94 16.53
N ALA A 318 0.26 -1.62 16.38
CA ALA A 318 -0.39 -0.73 17.33
C ALA A 318 -1.90 -1.01 17.45
N ALA A 319 -2.58 -1.28 16.34
CA ALA A 319 -3.98 -1.66 16.33
C ALA A 319 -4.24 -2.98 17.08
N SER A 320 -3.41 -4.01 16.85
CA SER A 320 -3.53 -5.30 17.55
C SER A 320 -3.28 -5.17 19.05
N ASN A 321 -2.33 -4.34 19.47
CA ASN A 321 -2.09 -4.04 20.88
C ASN A 321 -3.31 -3.38 21.55
N ALA A 322 -3.93 -2.39 20.91
CA ALA A 322 -5.13 -1.74 21.40
C ALA A 322 -6.31 -2.72 21.58
N ARG A 323 -6.45 -3.70 20.66
CA ARG A 323 -7.49 -4.76 20.74
C ARG A 323 -7.32 -5.67 21.96
N ILE A 324 -6.09 -5.85 22.48
CA ILE A 324 -5.88 -6.56 23.75
C ILE A 324 -6.60 -5.80 24.89
N GLY A 325 -6.46 -4.48 24.92
CA GLY A 325 -7.15 -3.65 25.91
C GLY A 325 -8.68 -3.74 25.79
N ALA A 326 -9.21 -3.74 24.56
CA ALA A 326 -10.64 -3.93 24.31
C ALA A 326 -11.14 -5.32 24.80
N ALA A 327 -10.36 -6.37 24.57
CA ALA A 327 -10.68 -7.72 25.07
C ALA A 327 -10.63 -7.80 26.60
N ILE A 328 -9.64 -7.17 27.23
CA ILE A 328 -9.53 -7.11 28.71
C ILE A 328 -10.73 -6.37 29.31
N ALA A 329 -11.23 -5.33 28.65
CA ALA A 329 -12.39 -4.56 29.11
C ALA A 329 -13.66 -5.43 29.27
N GLU A 330 -13.77 -6.56 28.58
CA GLU A 330 -14.89 -7.50 28.70
C GLU A 330 -14.96 -8.19 30.07
N TYR A 331 -13.90 -8.20 30.88
CA TYR A 331 -13.93 -8.68 32.28
C TYR A 331 -14.68 -7.74 33.21
N TYR A 332 -14.87 -6.49 32.82
CA TYR A 332 -15.44 -5.47 33.67
C TYR A 332 -16.92 -5.21 33.38
N PRO A 333 -17.68 -4.71 34.36
CA PRO A 333 -19.08 -4.38 34.15
C PRO A 333 -19.24 -3.25 33.15
N LYS A 334 -20.23 -3.38 32.24
CA LYS A 334 -20.64 -2.36 31.31
C LYS A 334 -21.83 -1.59 31.88
N VAL A 335 -21.72 -0.29 31.92
CA VAL A 335 -22.76 0.62 32.38
C VAL A 335 -23.42 1.30 31.19
N SER A 336 -24.75 1.27 31.14
CA SER A 336 -25.51 1.91 30.08
C SER A 336 -26.60 2.83 30.66
N LEU A 337 -26.83 3.94 29.97
CA LEU A 337 -27.98 4.79 30.20
C LEU A 337 -28.90 4.70 28.99
N SER A 338 -30.18 4.51 29.21
CA SER A 338 -31.18 4.55 28.16
C SER A 338 -32.36 5.40 28.59
N GLY A 339 -32.99 6.05 27.64
CA GLY A 339 -34.18 6.88 27.83
C GLY A 339 -35.19 6.65 26.73
N LEU A 340 -36.45 6.81 27.09
CA LEU A 340 -37.59 6.73 26.20
C LEU A 340 -38.49 7.90 26.50
N LEU A 341 -38.90 8.61 25.47
CA LEU A 341 -39.95 9.61 25.50
C LEU A 341 -40.90 9.31 24.35
N GLY A 342 -42.19 9.16 24.66
CA GLY A 342 -43.14 8.80 23.62
C GLY A 342 -44.56 8.78 24.03
N SER A 343 -45.33 8.07 23.26
CA SER A 343 -46.77 7.92 23.48
C SER A 343 -47.24 6.51 23.09
N ALA A 344 -48.01 5.88 23.96
CA ALA A 344 -48.58 4.58 23.72
C ALA A 344 -50.06 4.56 24.10
N THR A 345 -50.93 3.94 23.27
CA THR A 345 -52.35 3.79 23.54
C THR A 345 -52.87 2.46 23.02
N THR A 346 -53.80 1.89 23.76
CA THR A 346 -54.57 0.71 23.35
C THR A 346 -56.02 1.03 22.99
N VAL A 347 -56.46 2.28 23.16
CA VAL A 347 -57.88 2.66 23.00
C VAL A 347 -58.21 2.89 21.52
N ALA A 348 -57.57 3.83 20.86
CA ALA A 348 -57.78 4.12 19.45
C ALA A 348 -56.57 4.90 18.89
N SER A 349 -56.33 4.81 17.60
CA SER A 349 -55.21 5.53 16.94
C SER A 349 -55.30 7.07 17.11
N GLY A 350 -56.50 7.63 17.19
CA GLY A 350 -56.71 9.07 17.42
C GLY A 350 -56.38 9.55 18.83
N SER A 351 -56.14 8.61 19.78
CA SER A 351 -55.69 8.96 21.15
C SER A 351 -54.16 9.00 21.31
N LEU A 352 -53.45 8.57 20.30
CA LEU A 352 -51.99 8.70 20.28
C LEU A 352 -51.60 10.19 20.36
N PHE A 353 -50.63 10.53 21.16
CA PHE A 353 -50.20 11.91 21.51
C PHE A 353 -51.19 12.68 22.38
N SER A 354 -52.19 12.07 22.95
CA SER A 354 -53.01 12.68 24.04
C SER A 354 -52.16 12.73 25.34
N ALA A 355 -52.49 13.63 26.23
CA ALA A 355 -51.78 13.74 27.51
C ALA A 355 -51.84 12.44 28.34
N GLY A 356 -52.89 11.66 28.21
CA GLY A 356 -53.03 10.37 28.89
C GLY A 356 -52.26 9.22 28.25
N ALA A 357 -51.74 9.39 27.02
CA ALA A 357 -50.97 8.38 26.30
C ALA A 357 -49.45 8.63 26.42
N ASN A 358 -49.02 9.78 26.94
CA ASN A 358 -47.61 10.12 27.07
C ASN A 358 -46.89 9.17 28.01
N GLN A 359 -45.72 8.72 27.60
CA GLN A 359 -44.82 7.88 28.40
C GLN A 359 -43.39 8.44 28.42
N ALA A 360 -42.70 8.25 29.53
CA ALA A 360 -41.27 8.57 29.68
C ALA A 360 -40.62 7.53 30.60
N ALA A 361 -39.44 7.07 30.23
CA ALA A 361 -38.66 6.18 31.05
C ALA A 361 -37.19 6.54 30.97
N GLY A 362 -36.48 6.45 32.06
CA GLY A 362 -35.02 6.55 32.16
C GLY A 362 -34.50 5.31 32.86
N VAL A 363 -33.52 4.62 32.29
CA VAL A 363 -32.99 3.37 32.81
C VAL A 363 -31.48 3.44 32.87
N ALA A 364 -30.91 3.22 34.06
CA ALA A 364 -29.49 2.92 34.23
C ALA A 364 -29.31 1.41 34.30
N GLY A 365 -28.56 0.84 33.36
CA GLY A 365 -28.33 -0.60 33.25
C GLY A 365 -26.89 -0.96 33.63
N LEU A 366 -26.70 -2.08 34.29
CA LEU A 366 -25.41 -2.69 34.55
C LEU A 366 -25.43 -4.12 33.96
N ARG A 367 -24.47 -4.42 33.09
CA ARG A 367 -24.30 -5.75 32.52
C ARG A 367 -22.89 -6.26 32.84
N TRP A 368 -22.80 -7.37 33.56
CA TRP A 368 -21.54 -7.98 33.94
C TRP A 368 -21.59 -9.49 33.73
N ARG A 369 -20.60 -10.01 32.98
CA ARG A 369 -20.46 -11.46 32.78
C ARG A 369 -19.65 -12.06 33.92
N LEU A 370 -20.35 -12.59 34.94
CA LEU A 370 -19.72 -13.21 36.09
C LEU A 370 -19.29 -14.67 35.84
N PHE A 371 -20.02 -15.37 34.98
CA PHE A 371 -19.77 -16.76 34.62
C PHE A 371 -19.72 -16.88 33.10
N ASP A 372 -18.55 -17.14 32.54
CA ASP A 372 -18.36 -17.28 31.09
C ASP A 372 -17.55 -18.51 30.68
N PHE A 373 -17.12 -19.31 31.65
CA PHE A 373 -16.38 -20.56 31.46
C PHE A 373 -15.09 -20.40 30.64
N GLY A 374 -14.39 -19.28 30.81
CA GLY A 374 -13.11 -18.98 30.16
C GLY A 374 -13.21 -18.32 28.79
N ARG A 375 -14.40 -17.93 28.33
CA ARG A 375 -14.59 -17.30 27.02
C ARG A 375 -13.82 -15.99 26.90
N ILE A 376 -13.88 -15.11 27.91
CA ILE A 376 -13.13 -13.84 27.90
C ILE A 376 -11.63 -14.12 27.92
N GLY A 377 -11.16 -15.09 28.72
CA GLY A 377 -9.76 -15.51 28.71
C GLY A 377 -9.28 -15.93 27.33
N ALA A 378 -10.07 -16.76 26.63
CA ALA A 378 -9.77 -17.18 25.26
C ALA A 378 -9.76 -16.00 24.26
N GLN A 379 -10.64 -15.01 24.42
CA GLN A 379 -10.64 -13.79 23.60
C GLN A 379 -9.36 -12.96 23.81
N ILE A 380 -8.90 -12.83 25.06
CA ILE A 380 -7.64 -12.14 25.38
C ILE A 380 -6.44 -12.90 24.80
N ASP A 381 -6.41 -14.22 24.93
CA ASP A 381 -5.31 -15.04 24.39
C ASP A 381 -5.29 -14.98 22.86
N GLN A 382 -6.44 -14.93 22.20
CA GLN A 382 -6.55 -14.70 20.77
C GLN A 382 -5.97 -13.33 20.39
N ALA A 383 -6.34 -12.26 21.10
CA ALA A 383 -5.84 -10.91 20.83
C ALA A 383 -4.32 -10.80 21.06
N LYS A 384 -3.78 -11.46 22.10
CA LYS A 384 -2.32 -11.55 22.34
C LYS A 384 -1.62 -12.33 21.24
N GLY A 385 -2.22 -13.43 20.74
CA GLY A 385 -1.70 -14.19 19.61
C GLY A 385 -1.60 -13.33 18.34
N GLN A 386 -2.63 -12.53 18.06
CA GLN A 386 -2.65 -11.60 16.93
C GLN A 386 -1.60 -10.49 17.07
N GLU A 387 -1.38 -9.97 18.27
CA GLU A 387 -0.31 -8.99 18.55
C GLU A 387 1.09 -9.60 18.35
N ALA A 388 1.31 -10.82 18.84
CA ALA A 388 2.57 -11.53 18.64
C ALA A 388 2.85 -11.83 17.17
N GLU A 389 1.84 -12.20 16.38
CA GLU A 389 1.92 -12.36 14.93
C GLU A 389 2.29 -11.03 14.25
N ALA A 390 1.59 -9.94 14.58
CA ALA A 390 1.87 -8.61 14.04
C ALA A 390 3.28 -8.11 14.39
N LEU A 391 3.77 -8.39 15.60
CA LEU A 391 5.14 -8.08 16.02
C LEU A 391 6.19 -8.86 15.22
N ALA A 392 5.96 -10.15 15.02
CA ALA A 392 6.84 -10.97 14.19
C ALA A 392 6.84 -10.47 12.73
N GLY A 393 5.67 -10.14 12.17
CA GLY A 393 5.52 -9.54 10.85
C GLY A 393 6.23 -8.21 10.70
N TYR A 394 6.12 -7.31 11.68
CA TYR A 394 6.84 -6.04 11.69
C TYR A 394 8.37 -6.23 11.70
N ARG A 395 8.88 -7.14 12.54
CA ARG A 395 10.33 -7.45 12.59
C ARG A 395 10.83 -8.02 11.28
N LEU A 396 10.08 -8.94 10.66
CA LEU A 396 10.41 -9.51 9.37
C LEU A 396 10.41 -8.45 8.26
N ALA A 397 9.43 -7.55 8.23
CA ALA A 397 9.39 -6.45 7.28
C ALA A 397 10.64 -5.54 7.39
N VAL A 398 11.12 -5.25 8.61
CA VAL A 398 12.35 -4.47 8.81
C VAL A 398 13.59 -5.19 8.27
N LEU A 399 13.68 -6.51 8.44
CA LEU A 399 14.78 -7.31 7.89
C LEU A 399 14.77 -7.31 6.37
N HIS A 400 13.60 -7.53 5.75
CA HIS A 400 13.44 -7.45 4.30
C HIS A 400 13.73 -6.04 3.76
N ALA A 401 13.36 -4.99 4.47
CA ALA A 401 13.67 -3.64 4.05
C ALA A 401 15.20 -3.38 3.99
N SER A 402 15.95 -3.93 4.95
CA SER A 402 17.41 -3.84 4.94
C SER A 402 18.02 -4.70 3.83
N GLU A 403 17.52 -5.90 3.62
CA GLU A 403 17.91 -6.80 2.54
C GLU A 403 17.69 -6.15 1.16
N ASP A 404 16.51 -5.54 0.93
CA ASP A 404 16.19 -4.84 -0.31
C ASP A 404 17.22 -3.77 -0.67
N VAL A 405 17.62 -2.95 0.31
CA VAL A 405 18.61 -1.89 0.09
C VAL A 405 19.99 -2.47 -0.24
N GLU A 406 20.45 -3.49 0.52
CA GLU A 406 21.75 -4.12 0.28
C GLU A 406 21.79 -4.78 -1.10
N ASN A 407 20.74 -5.51 -1.47
CA ASN A 407 20.62 -6.16 -2.78
C ASN A 407 20.59 -5.13 -3.92
N ALA A 408 19.82 -4.04 -3.75
CA ALA A 408 19.72 -2.98 -4.76
C ALA A 408 21.04 -2.23 -4.94
N PHE A 409 21.76 -1.91 -3.86
CA PHE A 409 23.06 -1.26 -3.92
C PHE A 409 24.10 -2.15 -4.62
N THR A 410 24.15 -3.42 -4.26
CA THR A 410 25.05 -4.38 -4.89
C THR A 410 24.74 -4.54 -6.38
N ALA A 411 23.45 -4.72 -6.72
CA ALA A 411 23.02 -4.86 -8.12
C ALA A 411 23.41 -3.62 -8.93
N LEU A 412 23.15 -2.41 -8.43
CA LEU A 412 23.43 -1.18 -9.12
C LEU A 412 24.92 -1.06 -9.49
N VAL A 413 25.80 -1.22 -8.51
CA VAL A 413 27.25 -1.11 -8.74
C VAL A 413 27.75 -2.18 -9.71
N LYS A 414 27.31 -3.44 -9.53
CA LYS A 414 27.77 -4.55 -10.38
C LYS A 414 27.25 -4.47 -11.81
N ARG A 415 26.01 -3.95 -12.02
CA ARG A 415 25.50 -3.74 -13.37
C ARG A 415 26.22 -2.60 -14.11
N GLU A 416 26.62 -1.55 -13.42
CA GLU A 416 27.44 -0.50 -14.01
C GLU A 416 28.84 -1.00 -14.38
N GLU A 417 29.51 -1.75 -13.50
CA GLU A 417 30.79 -2.41 -13.81
C GLU A 417 30.68 -3.30 -15.05
N GLN A 418 29.61 -4.07 -15.14
CA GLN A 418 29.31 -4.94 -16.29
C GLN A 418 29.13 -4.13 -17.58
N THR A 419 28.33 -3.04 -17.53
CA THR A 419 28.09 -2.15 -18.66
C THR A 419 29.38 -1.57 -19.20
N ASN A 420 30.21 -1.01 -18.32
CA ASN A 420 31.51 -0.43 -18.69
C ASN A 420 32.47 -1.45 -19.31
N THR A 421 32.43 -2.69 -18.86
CA THR A 421 33.25 -3.78 -19.41
C THR A 421 32.75 -4.19 -20.79
N LEU A 422 31.45 -4.35 -20.97
CA LEU A 422 30.83 -4.69 -22.24
C LEU A 422 31.00 -3.58 -23.29
N GLU A 423 30.99 -2.32 -22.90
CA GLU A 423 31.28 -1.20 -23.81
C GLU A 423 32.70 -1.27 -24.40
N ARG A 424 33.70 -1.55 -23.56
CA ARG A 424 35.08 -1.77 -24.04
C ARG A 424 35.18 -2.97 -24.96
N GLY A 425 34.48 -4.06 -24.63
CA GLY A 425 34.39 -5.28 -25.44
C GLY A 425 33.76 -5.01 -26.80
N GLU A 426 32.63 -4.30 -26.82
CA GLU A 426 31.93 -3.93 -28.06
C GLU A 426 32.83 -3.11 -29.00
N LEU A 427 33.54 -2.11 -28.46
CA LEU A 427 34.48 -1.26 -29.24
C LEU A 427 35.60 -2.09 -29.87
N ALA A 428 36.17 -3.05 -29.13
CA ALA A 428 37.22 -3.92 -29.61
C ALA A 428 36.69 -4.89 -30.70
N LEU A 429 35.54 -5.52 -30.46
CA LEU A 429 34.93 -6.47 -31.40
C LEU A 429 34.44 -5.78 -32.68
N ARG A 430 33.96 -4.55 -32.60
CA ARG A 430 33.60 -3.73 -33.78
C ARG A 430 34.79 -3.51 -34.68
N LYS A 431 35.99 -3.19 -34.10
CA LYS A 431 37.24 -3.05 -34.87
C LYS A 431 37.66 -4.39 -35.47
N ALA A 432 37.62 -5.48 -34.70
CA ALA A 432 37.97 -6.81 -35.17
C ALA A 432 37.11 -7.25 -36.36
N ARG A 433 35.79 -7.06 -36.24
CA ARG A 433 34.81 -7.34 -37.30
C ARG A 433 35.11 -6.61 -38.59
N ASN A 434 35.36 -5.28 -38.50
CA ASN A 434 35.66 -4.48 -39.65
C ASN A 434 36.96 -4.92 -40.34
N SER A 435 37.98 -5.27 -39.55
CA SER A 435 39.24 -5.80 -40.06
C SER A 435 39.09 -7.16 -40.72
N SER A 436 38.32 -8.10 -40.11
CA SER A 436 38.06 -9.44 -40.68
C SER A 436 37.30 -9.33 -41.99
N PHE A 437 36.29 -8.45 -42.07
CA PHE A 437 35.51 -8.28 -43.32
C PHE A 437 36.39 -7.73 -44.46
N ALA A 438 37.20 -6.69 -44.18
CA ALA A 438 38.15 -6.12 -45.18
C ALA A 438 39.25 -7.12 -45.61
N ALA A 439 39.67 -8.01 -44.72
CA ALA A 439 40.61 -9.08 -45.05
C ALA A 439 39.93 -10.22 -45.89
N TYR A 440 38.69 -10.52 -45.61
CA TYR A 440 37.90 -11.50 -46.40
C TYR A 440 37.67 -11.00 -47.82
N GLU A 441 37.30 -9.75 -48.04
CA GLU A 441 37.15 -9.16 -49.39
C GLU A 441 38.45 -9.24 -50.22
N LYS A 442 39.61 -9.27 -49.54
CA LYS A 442 40.96 -9.42 -50.18
C LYS A 442 41.39 -10.89 -50.27
N GLY A 443 40.58 -11.85 -49.84
CA GLY A 443 40.93 -13.27 -49.86
C GLY A 443 41.96 -13.68 -48.82
N VAL A 444 42.27 -12.88 -47.82
CA VAL A 444 43.28 -13.16 -46.78
C VAL A 444 42.79 -14.03 -45.66
N VAL A 445 41.51 -13.93 -45.30
CA VAL A 445 40.85 -14.77 -44.28
C VAL A 445 39.63 -15.45 -44.83
N ARG A 446 39.14 -16.54 -44.17
CA ARG A 446 37.96 -17.30 -44.60
C ARG A 446 36.70 -16.67 -44.06
N LEU A 447 35.56 -16.92 -44.72
CA LEU A 447 34.24 -16.43 -44.32
C LEU A 447 33.92 -16.76 -42.85
N ILE A 448 34.29 -17.92 -42.35
CA ILE A 448 34.01 -18.32 -40.96
C ILE A 448 34.56 -17.35 -39.93
N GLU A 449 35.71 -16.69 -40.22
CA GLU A 449 36.29 -15.69 -39.31
C GLU A 449 35.48 -14.40 -39.27
N VAL A 450 34.87 -14.02 -40.39
CA VAL A 450 33.92 -12.88 -40.43
C VAL A 450 32.64 -13.20 -39.67
N LEU A 451 32.06 -14.40 -39.90
CA LEU A 451 30.85 -14.84 -39.20
C LEU A 451 31.05 -14.92 -37.68
N LEU A 452 32.18 -15.44 -37.21
CA LEU A 452 32.53 -15.46 -35.80
C LEU A 452 32.71 -14.05 -35.22
N ALA A 453 33.31 -13.15 -35.96
CA ALA A 453 33.45 -11.76 -35.55
C ALA A 453 32.09 -11.02 -35.45
N ASP A 454 31.20 -11.25 -36.42
CA ASP A 454 29.83 -10.71 -36.44
C ASP A 454 28.99 -11.28 -35.27
N GLU A 455 29.06 -12.60 -35.04
CA GLU A 455 28.33 -13.24 -33.93
C GLU A 455 28.80 -12.70 -32.57
N ASN A 456 30.12 -12.57 -32.34
CA ASN A 456 30.65 -12.05 -31.09
C ASN A 456 30.30 -10.58 -30.89
N LEU A 457 30.32 -9.76 -31.94
CA LEU A 457 29.87 -8.37 -31.87
C LEU A 457 28.39 -8.25 -31.53
N LEU A 458 27.54 -9.03 -32.20
CA LEU A 458 26.11 -9.05 -31.92
C LEU A 458 25.82 -9.44 -30.47
N LYS A 459 26.38 -10.56 -30.00
CA LYS A 459 26.22 -11.05 -28.61
C LYS A 459 26.66 -9.98 -27.60
N THR A 460 27.77 -9.29 -27.86
CA THR A 460 28.30 -8.28 -26.94
C THR A 460 27.47 -7.00 -26.96
N SER A 461 27.02 -6.55 -28.14
CA SER A 461 26.16 -5.37 -28.27
C SER A 461 24.78 -5.59 -27.62
N ASP A 462 24.16 -6.79 -27.82
CA ASP A 462 22.91 -7.14 -27.14
C ASP A 462 23.10 -7.24 -25.62
N ALA A 463 24.17 -7.88 -25.16
CA ALA A 463 24.49 -7.98 -23.73
C ALA A 463 24.73 -6.59 -23.10
N LYS A 464 25.37 -5.66 -23.82
CA LYS A 464 25.57 -4.27 -23.37
C LYS A 464 24.23 -3.56 -23.22
N ALA A 465 23.36 -3.56 -24.24
CA ALA A 465 22.05 -2.90 -24.17
C ALA A 465 21.20 -3.49 -23.02
N ARG A 466 21.28 -4.80 -22.80
CA ARG A 466 20.63 -5.46 -21.65
C ARG A 466 21.21 -4.99 -20.32
N ALA A 467 22.55 -4.89 -20.21
CA ALA A 467 23.21 -4.44 -18.99
C ALA A 467 22.90 -2.98 -18.68
N GLU A 468 22.83 -2.09 -19.68
CA GLU A 468 22.41 -0.69 -19.54
C GLU A 468 21.00 -0.58 -18.97
N ALA A 469 20.04 -1.31 -19.55
CA ALA A 469 18.67 -1.35 -19.04
C ALA A 469 18.62 -1.92 -17.61
N GLN A 470 19.38 -2.97 -17.31
CA GLN A 470 19.45 -3.56 -15.97
C GLN A 470 20.11 -2.61 -14.95
N SER A 471 21.08 -1.80 -15.35
CA SER A 471 21.68 -0.77 -14.49
C SER A 471 20.66 0.32 -14.12
N ALA A 472 19.90 0.82 -15.09
CA ALA A 472 18.85 1.80 -14.84
C ALA A 472 17.74 1.21 -13.93
N ARG A 473 17.33 -0.05 -14.15
CA ARG A 473 16.36 -0.76 -13.30
C ARG A 473 16.89 -1.00 -11.88
N ALA A 474 18.17 -1.29 -11.72
CA ALA A 474 18.79 -1.42 -10.40
C ALA A 474 18.80 -0.08 -9.63
N ALA A 475 18.97 1.04 -10.33
CA ALA A 475 18.81 2.36 -9.72
C ALA A 475 17.37 2.62 -9.27
N ILE A 476 16.37 2.27 -10.08
CA ILE A 476 14.95 2.35 -9.71
C ILE A 476 14.68 1.51 -8.45
N ALA A 477 15.19 0.28 -8.42
CA ALA A 477 15.04 -0.60 -7.25
C ALA A 477 15.71 -0.02 -6.00
N ALA A 478 16.87 0.65 -6.13
CA ALA A 478 17.53 1.31 -5.02
C ALA A 478 16.72 2.51 -4.48
N PHE A 479 16.16 3.34 -5.35
CA PHE A 479 15.27 4.43 -4.91
C PHE A 479 14.02 3.91 -4.23
N LYS A 480 13.38 2.87 -4.77
CA LYS A 480 12.24 2.19 -4.15
C LYS A 480 12.60 1.63 -2.77
N ALA A 481 13.72 0.91 -2.66
CA ALA A 481 14.18 0.32 -1.41
C ALA A 481 14.47 1.36 -0.32
N LEU A 482 14.96 2.55 -0.71
CA LEU A 482 15.15 3.69 0.18
C LEU A 482 13.85 4.41 0.57
N GLY A 483 12.71 3.97 0.04
CA GLY A 483 11.41 4.60 0.29
C GLY A 483 11.23 5.92 -0.47
N GLY A 484 11.81 6.05 -1.65
CA GLY A 484 11.64 7.21 -2.54
C GLY A 484 10.30 7.21 -3.27
N GLY A 485 9.90 8.38 -3.79
CA GLY A 485 8.69 8.53 -4.61
C GLY A 485 7.47 9.06 -3.85
N TRP A 486 7.63 9.48 -2.61
CA TRP A 486 6.59 10.14 -1.80
C TRP A 486 7.22 11.08 -0.77
N GLN A 487 6.41 11.97 -0.21
CA GLN A 487 6.86 12.89 0.83
C GLN A 487 6.59 12.27 2.21
N ALA A 488 7.65 11.90 2.91
CA ALA A 488 7.53 11.38 4.26
C ALA A 488 7.07 12.50 5.23
N PRO A 489 6.24 12.20 6.23
CA PRO A 489 5.85 13.19 7.24
C PRO A 489 7.09 13.78 7.92
N ALA A 490 7.06 15.08 8.21
CA ALA A 490 8.10 15.73 9.00
C ALA A 490 8.22 15.05 10.37
N PRO A 491 9.41 15.03 11.00
CA PRO A 491 9.58 14.46 12.33
C PRO A 491 8.60 15.12 13.32
N GLY A 492 7.66 14.34 13.86
CA GLY A 492 6.59 14.81 14.76
C GLY A 492 5.28 15.20 14.08
N GLY A 493 5.17 15.14 12.75
CA GLY A 493 3.93 15.30 12.00
C GLY A 493 3.13 13.99 11.94
N THR A 494 1.81 14.10 12.07
CA THR A 494 0.87 13.03 11.72
C THR A 494 0.92 12.82 10.21
N VAL A 495 0.85 11.58 9.75
CA VAL A 495 0.62 11.26 8.33
C VAL A 495 -0.72 11.88 7.96
N LEU A 496 -0.74 12.84 7.05
CA LEU A 496 -1.95 13.46 6.51
C LEU A 496 -2.54 12.60 5.42
#